data_4ea3f7b4020b165c6fdf4dd7d8ff2d4d
#
_entry.id   4ea3f7b4020b165c6fdf4dd7d8ff2d4d
#
_cell.length_a   1.000
_cell.length_b   1.000
_cell.length_c   1.000
_cell.angle_alpha   90.00
_cell.angle_beta   90.00
_cell.angle_gamma   90.00
#
_symmetry.space_group_name_H-M   'P 1'
#
loop_
_entity.id
_entity.type
_entity.pdbx_description
1 polymer ?
#
loop_
_entity_poly.entity_id
_entity_poly.type
_entity_poly.pdbx_seq_one_letter_code
_entity_poly.pdbx_strand_id
1 'polypeptide(L)'
;MEALMREPVTIEQMETFEKQTFRNRALIRDAKGEIVRLTVPVKKVEHKQLTRDIEISYQSHWQHQHWITLVSSYQHTPYFMYFADYLRPFYEKEYKWLLDWNDELNATIAALLKKERPQSQLINTRTSDWSGQIWTDQHPWQTEISVLDTLFDE
;
A
#
# COMPACT_ATOMS: atom_id res chain seq x y z
N MET A 1 7.87 3.54 4.26
CA MET A 1 8.45 2.80 3.14
C MET A 1 9.99 2.87 3.08
N GLU A 2 10.62 3.94 3.44
CA GLU A 2 12.10 3.96 3.57
C GLU A 2 12.63 2.85 4.50
N ALA A 3 11.89 2.52 5.55
CA ALA A 3 12.18 1.37 6.42
C ALA A 3 12.01 0.02 5.70
N LEU A 4 10.97 -0.14 4.88
CA LEU A 4 10.75 -1.33 4.03
C LEU A 4 11.90 -1.56 3.04
N MET A 5 12.70 -0.55 2.79
CA MET A 5 13.79 -0.59 1.81
C MET A 5 15.16 -0.91 2.43
N ARG A 6 15.30 -0.89 3.75
CA ARG A 6 16.58 -1.07 4.43
C ARG A 6 16.70 -2.36 5.23
N GLU A 7 15.58 -2.89 5.73
CA GLU A 7 15.58 -4.07 6.59
C GLU A 7 14.38 -4.98 6.32
N PRO A 8 14.45 -6.28 6.61
CA PRO A 8 13.28 -7.15 6.54
C PRO A 8 12.21 -6.65 7.52
N VAL A 9 11.03 -6.36 6.99
CA VAL A 9 9.90 -5.86 7.78
C VAL A 9 8.99 -7.03 8.12
N THR A 10 8.63 -7.12 9.38
CA THR A 10 7.66 -8.08 9.88
C THR A 10 6.29 -7.45 9.95
N ILE A 11 5.31 -8.05 9.26
CA ILE A 11 3.93 -7.58 9.25
C ILE A 11 3.11 -8.40 10.24
N GLU A 12 2.55 -7.73 11.26
CA GLU A 12 1.62 -8.35 12.20
C GLU A 12 0.23 -8.45 11.56
N GLN A 13 -0.24 -9.68 11.37
CA GLN A 13 -1.56 -9.96 10.80
C GLN A 13 -2.68 -10.00 11.86
N MET A 14 -2.31 -10.24 13.10
CA MET A 14 -3.24 -10.45 14.22
C MET A 14 -3.62 -9.15 14.93
N GLU A 15 -3.13 -8.01 14.46
CA GLU A 15 -3.56 -6.71 14.99
C GLU A 15 -5.01 -6.41 14.63
N THR A 16 -5.69 -5.63 15.45
CA THR A 16 -7.03 -5.12 15.15
C THR A 16 -6.93 -4.07 14.04
N PHE A 17 -7.74 -4.23 13.01
CA PHE A 17 -7.76 -3.28 11.89
C PHE A 17 -8.34 -1.93 12.32
N GLU A 18 -7.59 -0.87 12.04
CA GLU A 18 -8.03 0.51 12.21
C GLU A 18 -8.38 1.13 10.87
N LYS A 19 -9.60 1.63 10.76
CA LYS A 19 -10.07 2.34 9.57
C LYS A 19 -9.36 3.68 9.41
N GLN A 20 -9.23 4.12 8.15
CA GLN A 20 -8.71 5.45 7.82
C GLN A 20 -7.21 5.63 8.12
N THR A 21 -6.46 4.54 8.17
CA THR A 21 -5.02 4.50 8.32
C THR A 21 -4.33 4.17 6.99
N PHE A 22 -3.02 4.19 6.96
CA PHE A 22 -2.23 3.81 5.78
C PHE A 22 -2.34 2.31 5.41
N ARG A 23 -3.04 1.50 6.20
CA ARG A 23 -3.34 0.09 5.85
C ARG A 23 -4.20 -0.02 4.59
N ASN A 24 -5.09 0.96 4.37
CA ASN A 24 -5.96 0.99 3.18
C ASN A 24 -5.92 2.33 2.44
N ARG A 25 -4.92 3.18 2.71
CA ARG A 25 -4.76 4.50 2.07
C ARG A 25 -3.34 4.71 1.60
N ALA A 26 -3.21 5.39 0.47
CA ALA A 26 -1.95 5.92 -0.01
C ALA A 26 -2.11 7.40 -0.35
N LEU A 27 -1.03 8.15 -0.25
CA LEU A 27 -0.94 9.53 -0.71
C LEU A 27 -0.05 9.55 -1.94
N ILE A 28 -0.49 10.24 -2.98
CA ILE A 28 0.28 10.47 -4.19
C ILE A 28 0.29 11.98 -4.50
N ARG A 29 1.23 12.44 -5.30
CA ARG A 29 1.20 13.80 -5.86
C ARG A 29 0.55 13.76 -7.23
N ASP A 30 -0.31 14.72 -7.49
CA ASP A 30 -0.85 14.90 -8.84
C ASP A 30 0.11 15.73 -9.74
N ALA A 31 -0.25 15.91 -11.00
CA ALA A 31 0.53 16.68 -11.95
C ALA A 31 0.72 18.16 -11.57
N LYS A 32 -0.04 18.67 -10.60
CA LYS A 32 0.06 20.03 -10.07
C LYS A 32 0.91 20.08 -8.79
N GLY A 33 1.37 18.91 -8.29
CA GLY A 33 2.08 18.77 -7.02
C GLY A 33 1.17 18.73 -5.80
N GLU A 34 -0.16 18.66 -5.98
CA GLU A 34 -1.10 18.54 -4.88
C GLU A 34 -1.19 17.09 -4.37
N ILE A 35 -1.42 16.94 -3.06
CA ILE A 35 -1.53 15.62 -2.45
C ILE A 35 -2.93 15.05 -2.67
N VAL A 36 -3.00 13.94 -3.37
CA VAL A 36 -4.22 13.18 -3.61
C VAL A 36 -4.21 11.90 -2.78
N ARG A 37 -5.32 11.62 -2.11
CA ARG A 37 -5.49 10.41 -1.31
C ARG A 37 -6.21 9.33 -2.10
N LEU A 38 -5.55 8.19 -2.26
CA LEU A 38 -6.14 6.97 -2.78
C LEU A 38 -6.57 6.09 -1.60
N THR A 39 -7.82 5.64 -1.60
CA THR A 39 -8.35 4.80 -0.52
C THR A 39 -8.98 3.55 -1.11
N VAL A 40 -8.46 2.38 -0.70
CA VAL A 40 -9.08 1.10 -1.01
C VAL A 40 -10.27 0.90 -0.07
N PRO A 41 -11.50 0.84 -0.58
CA PRO A 41 -12.68 0.63 0.25
C PRO A 41 -12.71 -0.81 0.77
N VAL A 42 -13.08 -0.96 2.03
CA VAL A 42 -13.22 -2.26 2.67
C VAL A 42 -14.67 -2.53 3.02
N LYS A 43 -15.08 -3.80 3.09
CA LYS A 43 -16.40 -4.20 3.54
C LYS A 43 -16.64 -3.72 4.98
N LYS A 44 -17.87 -3.88 5.48
CA LYS A 44 -18.19 -3.54 6.86
C LYS A 44 -17.25 -4.29 7.80
N VAL A 45 -16.45 -3.52 8.53
CA VAL A 45 -15.51 -4.05 9.53
C VAL A 45 -16.27 -4.25 10.84
N GLU A 46 -16.20 -5.45 11.39
CA GLU A 46 -16.76 -5.79 12.69
C GLU A 46 -15.87 -5.28 13.83
N HIS A 47 -16.41 -5.30 15.07
CA HIS A 47 -15.63 -4.87 16.23
C HIS A 47 -14.43 -5.81 16.45
N LYS A 48 -13.22 -5.24 16.55
CA LYS A 48 -11.95 -5.97 16.72
C LYS A 48 -11.63 -6.99 15.61
N GLN A 49 -12.10 -6.75 14.38
CA GLN A 49 -11.72 -7.60 13.24
C GLN A 49 -10.22 -7.49 12.98
N LEU A 50 -9.58 -8.62 12.71
CA LEU A 50 -8.15 -8.68 12.46
C LEU A 50 -7.78 -8.15 11.07
N THR A 51 -6.62 -7.56 10.95
CA THR A 51 -6.13 -6.99 9.67
C THR A 51 -6.10 -8.03 8.55
N ARG A 52 -5.74 -9.28 8.85
CA ARG A 52 -5.75 -10.37 7.87
C ARG A 52 -7.13 -10.73 7.32
N ASP A 53 -8.20 -10.44 8.08
CA ASP A 53 -9.59 -10.82 7.75
C ASP A 53 -10.38 -9.66 7.13
N ILE A 54 -9.69 -8.61 6.68
CA ILE A 54 -10.32 -7.45 6.04
C ILE A 54 -10.54 -7.71 4.57
N GLU A 55 -11.80 -7.70 4.15
CA GLU A 55 -12.20 -7.87 2.76
C GLU A 55 -12.32 -6.53 2.03
N ILE A 56 -11.83 -6.50 0.79
CA ILE A 56 -11.99 -5.35 -0.11
C ILE A 56 -13.45 -5.27 -0.57
N SER A 57 -13.97 -4.05 -0.68
CA SER A 57 -15.30 -3.77 -1.23
C SER A 57 -15.19 -3.27 -2.66
N TYR A 58 -15.95 -3.88 -3.56
CA TYR A 58 -16.04 -3.50 -4.98
C TYR A 58 -17.38 -2.84 -5.33
N GLN A 59 -18.11 -2.35 -4.34
CA GLN A 59 -19.37 -1.61 -4.56
C GLN A 59 -19.18 -0.28 -5.30
N SER A 60 -18.00 0.32 -5.15
CA SER A 60 -17.59 1.52 -5.90
C SER A 60 -16.55 1.14 -6.97
N HIS A 61 -16.49 1.91 -8.04
CA HIS A 61 -15.50 1.70 -9.10
C HIS A 61 -14.12 2.30 -8.73
N TRP A 62 -13.66 2.04 -7.49
CA TRP A 62 -12.43 2.63 -6.96
C TRP A 62 -11.19 2.25 -7.76
N GLN A 63 -11.11 1.03 -8.27
CA GLN A 63 -9.99 0.58 -9.09
C GLN A 63 -9.81 1.46 -10.32
N HIS A 64 -10.89 1.70 -11.04
CA HIS A 64 -10.88 2.56 -12.23
C HIS A 64 -10.53 4.00 -11.86
N GLN A 65 -11.09 4.54 -10.77
CA GLN A 65 -10.79 5.89 -10.31
C GLN A 65 -9.31 6.04 -9.91
N HIS A 66 -8.76 5.07 -9.16
CA HIS A 66 -7.36 5.07 -8.80
C HIS A 66 -6.47 5.00 -10.04
N TRP A 67 -6.78 4.10 -10.98
CA TRP A 67 -6.00 3.97 -12.20
C TRP A 67 -5.98 5.27 -13.03
N ILE A 68 -7.12 5.90 -13.24
CA ILE A 68 -7.20 7.20 -13.93
C ILE A 68 -6.40 8.26 -13.19
N THR A 69 -6.47 8.28 -11.85
CA THR A 69 -5.72 9.24 -11.05
C THR A 69 -4.20 9.03 -11.22
N LEU A 70 -3.72 7.79 -11.18
CA LEU A 70 -2.32 7.46 -11.42
C LEU A 70 -1.87 7.87 -12.82
N VAL A 71 -2.65 7.51 -13.85
CA VAL A 71 -2.34 7.89 -15.23
C VAL A 71 -2.28 9.41 -15.38
N SER A 72 -3.27 10.15 -14.87
CA SER A 72 -3.30 11.62 -14.99
C SER A 72 -2.15 12.30 -14.24
N SER A 73 -1.69 11.69 -13.14
CA SER A 73 -0.60 12.24 -12.33
C SER A 73 0.77 11.99 -12.96
N TYR A 74 1.00 10.79 -13.53
CA TYR A 74 2.35 10.32 -13.88
C TYR A 74 2.59 10.05 -15.37
N GLN A 75 1.56 10.13 -16.26
CA GLN A 75 1.71 9.80 -17.68
C GLN A 75 2.79 10.61 -18.43
N HIS A 76 3.14 11.79 -17.92
CA HIS A 76 4.16 12.66 -18.52
C HIS A 76 5.57 12.40 -17.97
N THR A 77 5.72 11.48 -17.01
CA THR A 77 7.01 11.09 -16.47
C THR A 77 7.68 10.05 -17.36
N PRO A 78 9.02 10.06 -17.51
CA PRO A 78 9.72 9.20 -18.50
C PRO A 78 9.49 7.71 -18.30
N TYR A 79 9.31 7.26 -17.08
CA TYR A 79 9.27 5.84 -16.72
C TYR A 79 7.86 5.30 -16.50
N PHE A 80 6.84 6.15 -16.49
CA PHE A 80 5.47 5.73 -16.18
C PHE A 80 4.98 4.61 -17.12
N MET A 81 5.21 4.74 -18.43
CA MET A 81 4.78 3.72 -19.39
C MET A 81 5.38 2.34 -19.10
N TYR A 82 6.63 2.30 -18.62
CA TYR A 82 7.28 1.06 -18.25
C TYR A 82 6.67 0.45 -16.97
N PHE A 83 6.37 1.28 -15.96
CA PHE A 83 5.80 0.80 -14.70
C PHE A 83 4.30 0.54 -14.78
N ALA A 84 3.60 1.20 -15.68
CA ALA A 84 2.15 1.07 -15.85
C ALA A 84 1.72 -0.37 -16.12
N ASP A 85 2.46 -1.12 -16.96
CA ASP A 85 2.15 -2.50 -17.32
C ASP A 85 2.24 -3.45 -16.11
N TYR A 86 3.11 -3.15 -15.14
CA TYR A 86 3.23 -3.93 -13.90
C TYR A 86 2.20 -3.56 -12.85
N LEU A 87 1.76 -2.29 -12.81
CA LEU A 87 0.81 -1.80 -11.81
C LEU A 87 -0.65 -2.02 -12.23
N ARG A 88 -0.93 -1.97 -13.53
CA ARG A 88 -2.28 -2.08 -14.08
C ARG A 88 -3.04 -3.33 -13.64
N PRO A 89 -2.45 -4.54 -13.56
CA PRO A 89 -3.15 -5.74 -13.14
C PRO A 89 -3.78 -5.64 -11.74
N PHE A 90 -3.19 -4.83 -10.84
CA PHE A 90 -3.73 -4.61 -9.48
C PHE A 90 -5.05 -3.82 -9.48
N TYR A 91 -5.31 -3.08 -10.55
CA TYR A 91 -6.54 -2.28 -10.75
C TYR A 91 -7.54 -2.94 -11.71
N GLU A 92 -7.22 -4.10 -12.27
CA GLU A 92 -8.09 -4.90 -13.13
C GLU A 92 -8.57 -6.19 -12.45
N LYS A 93 -7.71 -6.79 -11.61
CA LYS A 93 -8.02 -8.01 -10.87
C LYS A 93 -8.70 -7.68 -9.54
N GLU A 94 -9.67 -8.50 -9.15
CA GLU A 94 -10.27 -8.45 -7.82
C GLU A 94 -9.50 -9.30 -6.82
N TYR A 95 -9.21 -8.74 -5.67
CA TYR A 95 -8.62 -9.41 -4.52
C TYR A 95 -9.65 -9.52 -3.41
N LYS A 96 -9.72 -10.66 -2.75
CA LYS A 96 -10.62 -10.83 -1.62
C LYS A 96 -10.10 -10.07 -0.39
N TRP A 97 -8.85 -10.26 -0.07
CA TRP A 97 -8.24 -9.74 1.16
C TRP A 97 -7.39 -8.50 0.90
N LEU A 98 -7.54 -7.50 1.75
CA LEU A 98 -6.74 -6.26 1.66
C LEU A 98 -5.25 -6.54 1.88
N LEU A 99 -4.92 -7.47 2.78
CA LEU A 99 -3.54 -7.81 3.08
C LEU A 99 -2.84 -8.44 1.87
N ASP A 100 -3.49 -9.37 1.18
CA ASP A 100 -2.95 -10.03 -0.02
C ASP A 100 -2.68 -9.01 -1.13
N TRP A 101 -3.61 -8.07 -1.34
CA TRP A 101 -3.45 -7.00 -2.32
C TRP A 101 -2.26 -6.10 -1.98
N ASN A 102 -2.13 -5.70 -0.71
CA ASN A 102 -1.02 -4.87 -0.25
C ASN A 102 0.32 -5.60 -0.39
N ASP A 103 0.41 -6.87 -0.01
CA ASP A 103 1.65 -7.66 -0.04
C ASP A 103 2.13 -7.89 -1.48
N GLU A 104 1.24 -8.25 -2.39
CA GLU A 104 1.56 -8.46 -3.80
C GLU A 104 1.97 -7.15 -4.50
N LEU A 105 1.27 -6.05 -4.22
CA LEU A 105 1.61 -4.73 -4.73
C LEU A 105 2.99 -4.27 -4.22
N ASN A 106 3.25 -4.40 -2.91
CA ASN A 106 4.54 -4.04 -2.32
C ASN A 106 5.68 -4.89 -2.89
N ALA A 107 5.45 -6.20 -3.12
CA ALA A 107 6.43 -7.07 -3.74
C ALA A 107 6.77 -6.64 -5.17
N THR A 108 5.75 -6.25 -5.93
CA THR A 108 5.92 -5.75 -7.31
C THR A 108 6.70 -4.44 -7.33
N ILE A 109 6.34 -3.48 -6.48
CA ILE A 109 7.04 -2.20 -6.37
C ILE A 109 8.51 -2.42 -5.94
N ALA A 110 8.77 -3.28 -4.95
CA ALA A 110 10.13 -3.59 -4.53
C ALA A 110 10.97 -4.20 -5.66
N ALA A 111 10.38 -5.10 -6.45
CA ALA A 111 11.04 -5.69 -7.63
C ALA A 111 11.36 -4.63 -8.69
N LEU A 112 10.44 -3.70 -8.97
CA LEU A 112 10.65 -2.62 -9.92
C LEU A 112 11.76 -1.66 -9.47
N LEU A 113 11.87 -1.40 -8.16
CA LEU A 113 12.93 -0.60 -7.57
C LEU A 113 14.28 -1.34 -7.48
N LYS A 114 14.35 -2.60 -7.93
CA LYS A 114 15.52 -3.48 -7.78
C LYS A 114 16.01 -3.57 -6.33
N LYS A 115 15.09 -3.50 -5.40
CA LYS A 115 15.34 -3.62 -3.97
C LYS A 115 14.94 -4.99 -3.48
N GLU A 116 15.58 -5.45 -2.41
CA GLU A 116 15.19 -6.71 -1.80
C GLU A 116 13.74 -6.63 -1.35
N ARG A 117 12.97 -7.68 -1.66
CA ARG A 117 11.60 -7.80 -1.16
C ARG A 117 11.64 -7.78 0.36
N PRO A 118 10.90 -6.89 1.03
CA PRO A 118 10.72 -7.02 2.46
C PRO A 118 10.15 -8.43 2.72
N GLN A 119 10.88 -9.24 3.48
CA GLN A 119 10.36 -10.53 3.89
C GLN A 119 9.25 -10.26 4.89
N SER A 120 8.00 -10.29 4.42
CA SER A 120 6.85 -10.25 5.30
C SER A 120 6.81 -11.59 6.06
N GLN A 121 7.41 -11.64 7.23
CA GLN A 121 7.18 -12.75 8.13
C GLN A 121 5.80 -12.54 8.75
N LEU A 122 4.91 -13.49 8.45
CA LEU A 122 3.58 -13.53 9.05
C LEU A 122 3.73 -13.95 10.51
N ILE A 123 3.70 -13.00 11.42
CA ILE A 123 3.72 -13.34 12.86
C ILE A 123 2.28 -13.56 13.31
N ASN A 124 2.03 -14.77 13.82
CA ASN A 124 0.79 -15.12 14.51
C ASN A 124 0.79 -14.74 16.00
N THR A 125 1.78 -13.96 16.45
CA THR A 125 1.91 -13.51 17.83
C THR A 125 1.33 -12.12 18.02
N ARG A 126 0.74 -11.86 19.18
CA ARG A 126 0.25 -10.52 19.54
C ARG A 126 1.43 -9.59 19.76
N THR A 127 1.25 -8.31 19.45
CA THR A 127 2.24 -7.23 19.63
C THR A 127 2.85 -7.17 21.04
N SER A 128 2.10 -7.61 22.07
CA SER A 128 2.57 -7.64 23.47
C SER A 128 3.77 -8.58 23.71
N ASP A 129 3.97 -9.55 22.84
CA ASP A 129 4.96 -10.61 23.01
C ASP A 129 6.19 -10.41 22.10
N TRP A 130 6.22 -9.30 21.36
CA TRP A 130 7.27 -9.00 20.40
C TRP A 130 8.17 -7.86 20.88
N SER A 131 9.50 -8.06 20.84
CA SER A 131 10.50 -7.08 21.27
C SER A 131 11.07 -6.23 20.13
N GLY A 132 10.57 -6.39 18.92
CA GLY A 132 11.02 -5.63 17.75
C GLY A 132 10.44 -4.22 17.66
N GLN A 133 10.91 -3.45 16.67
CA GLN A 133 10.44 -2.10 16.46
C GLN A 133 9.05 -2.11 15.78
N ILE A 134 8.07 -1.48 16.43
CA ILE A 134 6.71 -1.37 15.91
C ILE A 134 6.61 -0.10 15.08
N TRP A 135 6.21 -0.26 13.82
CA TRP A 135 5.91 0.86 12.93
C TRP A 135 4.43 1.18 13.04
N THR A 136 4.12 2.35 13.62
CA THR A 136 2.74 2.82 13.80
C THR A 136 2.42 3.95 12.84
N ASP A 137 1.14 4.26 12.66
CA ASP A 137 0.67 5.37 11.83
C ASP A 137 1.15 6.76 12.30
N GLN A 138 1.84 6.84 13.44
CA GLN A 138 2.38 8.08 13.99
C GLN A 138 3.88 8.30 13.67
N HIS A 139 4.48 7.44 12.84
CA HIS A 139 5.88 7.61 12.49
C HIS A 139 6.10 8.80 11.55
N PRO A 140 7.17 9.63 11.72
CA PRO A 140 7.38 10.87 10.96
C PRO A 140 7.39 10.71 9.44
N TRP A 141 7.81 9.55 8.90
CA TRP A 141 7.85 9.29 7.46
C TRP A 141 6.47 9.04 6.83
N GLN A 142 5.41 8.89 7.63
CA GLN A 142 4.03 8.78 7.12
C GLN A 142 3.52 10.08 6.49
N THR A 143 4.19 11.19 6.77
CA THR A 143 3.92 12.49 6.14
C THR A 143 4.71 12.67 4.84
N GLU A 144 5.66 11.79 4.56
CA GLU A 144 6.51 11.89 3.36
C GLU A 144 6.00 11.00 2.24
N ILE A 145 5.82 11.62 1.12
CA ILE A 145 5.77 11.18 -0.28
C ILE A 145 5.55 9.66 -0.50
N SER A 146 4.46 9.35 -1.20
CA SER A 146 4.18 8.01 -1.73
C SER A 146 5.39 7.43 -2.46
N VAL A 147 5.56 6.11 -2.37
CA VAL A 147 6.61 5.38 -3.13
C VAL A 147 6.46 5.54 -4.63
N LEU A 148 5.25 5.78 -5.08
CA LEU A 148 5.01 6.09 -6.49
C LEU A 148 5.73 7.39 -6.88
N ASP A 149 5.78 8.40 -5.99
CA ASP A 149 6.55 9.62 -6.25
C ASP A 149 8.06 9.30 -6.37
N THR A 150 8.58 8.38 -5.54
CA THR A 150 9.99 7.95 -5.62
C THR A 150 10.31 7.20 -6.92
N LEU A 151 9.31 6.51 -7.51
CA LEU A 151 9.47 5.83 -8.80
C LEU A 151 9.54 6.81 -9.98
N PHE A 152 9.00 8.02 -9.81
CA PHE A 152 8.77 8.94 -10.92
C PHE A 152 9.55 10.27 -10.80
N ASP A 153 10.28 10.50 -9.69
CA ASP A 153 11.04 11.73 -9.44
C ASP A 153 12.53 11.69 -9.91
N GLU A 154 12.97 10.60 -10.58
CA GLU A 154 14.31 10.51 -11.18
C GLU A 154 14.28 10.85 -12.70
#